data_3ef8d079a2732bbecf636de0813bd7a1
#
_entry.id   3ef8d079a2732bbecf636de0813bd7a1
#
_cell.length_a   1.000
_cell.length_b   1.000
_cell.length_c   1.000
_cell.angle_alpha   90.00
_cell.angle_beta   90.00
_cell.angle_gamma   90.00
#
_symmetry.space_group_name_H-M   'P 1'
#
loop_
_entity.id
_entity.type
_entity.pdbx_description
1 polymer ?
#
loop_
_entity_poly.entity_id
_entity_poly.type
_entity_poly.pdbx_seq_one_letter_code
_entity_poly.pdbx_strand_id
1 'polypeptide(L)'
;MREIFDYCLSLLKSRLVPLVLVFVVLASVLVSRLFSLQIINGESYATNLTESIKKTTCVAATRGRIFDKNGVLLAYNELAFAVKISDSGTYKDNDIKNATINNAINKTLNIIEEKGDKYSNDFQITCENGSYQYTVSGNSLLRFQRDTYGTQTIAQLSDEQKNSSASQMIDSLCSRYGINQQEYTPQHVLEIINLRLLMSANSYNRYISFTIANEVSDQTVAAILENSDELAGVTVEQQYIRKYVDSVYCSQILGYTGTVSTTELATLKEQNSSYENNDVVGKAGIEQSMEQELSGEKGSKTVYVDTVGRITEVLDETDPKAGNDVYLTIDIELQKKIYNAIEDELVSIISSNLTSGTTTVSYTHLTLPTT
;
A
#
# COMPACT_ATOMS: atom_id res chain seq x y z
N MET A 1 4.48 -82.97 -2.38
CA MET A 1 4.84 -81.96 -1.37
C MET A 1 6.36 -81.80 -1.19
N ARG A 2 7.15 -82.86 -1.15
CA ARG A 2 8.62 -82.76 -1.03
C ARG A 2 9.28 -82.04 -2.22
N GLU A 3 8.90 -82.39 -3.45
CA GLU A 3 9.48 -81.81 -4.67
C GLU A 3 9.20 -80.24 -4.79
N ILE A 4 8.01 -79.80 -4.35
CA ILE A 4 7.70 -78.38 -4.33
C ILE A 4 8.54 -77.64 -3.27
N PHE A 5 8.79 -78.31 -2.14
CA PHE A 5 9.61 -77.76 -1.05
C PHE A 5 11.08 -77.60 -1.46
N ASP A 6 11.62 -78.67 -2.15
CA ASP A 6 13.00 -78.64 -2.66
C ASP A 6 13.18 -77.66 -3.80
N TYR A 7 12.16 -77.45 -4.64
CA TYR A 7 12.16 -76.38 -5.66
C TYR A 7 12.14 -74.93 -5.04
N CYS A 8 11.34 -74.76 -4.02
CA CYS A 8 11.34 -73.51 -3.26
C CYS A 8 12.68 -73.24 -2.55
N LEU A 9 13.31 -74.24 -1.99
CA LEU A 9 14.61 -74.16 -1.35
C LEU A 9 15.75 -73.86 -2.34
N SER A 10 15.66 -74.43 -3.57
CA SER A 10 16.63 -74.12 -4.64
C SER A 10 16.48 -72.69 -5.18
N LEU A 11 15.26 -72.19 -5.27
CA LEU A 11 14.98 -70.80 -5.60
C LEU A 11 15.54 -69.84 -4.53
N LEU A 12 15.40 -70.19 -3.26
CA LEU A 12 15.96 -69.35 -2.14
C LEU A 12 17.50 -69.30 -2.15
N LYS A 13 18.18 -70.29 -2.76
CA LYS A 13 19.65 -70.29 -2.92
C LYS A 13 20.14 -69.53 -4.15
N SER A 14 19.23 -69.03 -4.99
CA SER A 14 19.62 -68.29 -6.18
C SER A 14 20.14 -66.87 -5.79
N ARG A 15 21.16 -66.36 -6.49
CA ARG A 15 21.73 -65.05 -6.29
C ARG A 15 20.73 -63.87 -6.56
N LEU A 16 19.57 -64.20 -7.16
CA LEU A 16 18.52 -63.21 -7.46
C LEU A 16 17.59 -62.95 -6.27
N VAL A 17 17.49 -63.95 -5.31
CA VAL A 17 16.60 -63.81 -4.14
C VAL A 17 16.93 -62.59 -3.26
N PRO A 18 18.20 -62.30 -2.89
CA PRO A 18 18.51 -61.11 -2.11
C PRO A 18 18.19 -59.83 -2.87
N LEU A 19 18.34 -59.79 -4.19
CA LEU A 19 18.01 -58.66 -5.02
C LEU A 19 16.50 -58.39 -5.07
N VAL A 20 15.69 -59.45 -5.24
CA VAL A 20 14.23 -59.38 -5.17
C VAL A 20 13.76 -58.93 -3.78
N LEU A 21 14.39 -59.41 -2.71
CA LEU A 21 14.06 -59.06 -1.34
C LEU A 21 14.33 -57.57 -1.08
N VAL A 22 15.48 -57.07 -1.55
CA VAL A 22 15.78 -55.62 -1.49
C VAL A 22 14.74 -54.80 -2.25
N PHE A 23 14.34 -55.25 -3.43
CA PHE A 23 13.33 -54.59 -4.23
C PHE A 23 11.95 -54.54 -3.55
N VAL A 24 11.53 -55.67 -2.92
CA VAL A 24 10.28 -55.78 -2.15
C VAL A 24 10.31 -54.84 -0.93
N VAL A 25 11.45 -54.78 -0.23
CA VAL A 25 11.60 -53.85 0.92
C VAL A 25 11.51 -52.41 0.45
N LEU A 26 12.19 -52.02 -0.63
CA LEU A 26 12.10 -50.67 -1.20
C LEU A 26 10.68 -50.34 -1.65
N ALA A 27 10.01 -51.26 -2.35
CA ALA A 27 8.63 -51.10 -2.76
C ALA A 27 7.68 -50.93 -1.56
N SER A 28 7.87 -51.69 -0.49
CA SER A 28 7.10 -51.61 0.75
C SER A 28 7.30 -50.26 1.44
N VAL A 29 8.52 -49.74 1.46
CA VAL A 29 8.81 -48.40 2.00
C VAL A 29 8.13 -47.32 1.16
N LEU A 30 8.18 -47.42 -0.17
CA LEU A 30 7.50 -46.44 -1.06
C LEU A 30 5.98 -46.49 -0.88
N VAL A 31 5.37 -47.67 -0.85
CA VAL A 31 3.92 -47.84 -0.64
C VAL A 31 3.52 -47.31 0.75
N SER A 32 4.29 -47.62 1.79
CA SER A 32 4.04 -47.10 3.14
C SER A 32 4.14 -45.57 3.17
N ARG A 33 5.11 -45.00 2.46
CA ARG A 33 5.26 -43.54 2.36
C ARG A 33 4.13 -42.90 1.58
N LEU A 34 3.71 -43.49 0.48
CA LEU A 34 2.58 -43.06 -0.31
C LEU A 34 1.26 -43.12 0.49
N PHE A 35 1.04 -44.20 1.22
CA PHE A 35 -0.11 -44.34 2.12
C PHE A 35 -0.13 -43.30 3.21
N SER A 36 1.02 -43.04 3.83
CA SER A 36 1.15 -41.96 4.84
C SER A 36 0.84 -40.58 4.25
N LEU A 37 1.33 -40.25 3.05
CA LEU A 37 1.09 -38.97 2.40
C LEU A 37 -0.35 -38.81 1.91
N GLN A 38 -0.95 -39.86 1.33
CA GLN A 38 -2.28 -39.73 0.71
C GLN A 38 -3.44 -40.01 1.67
N ILE A 39 -3.28 -40.94 2.61
CA ILE A 39 -4.39 -41.36 3.48
C ILE A 39 -4.25 -40.77 4.89
N ILE A 40 -3.06 -40.86 5.51
CA ILE A 40 -2.91 -40.36 6.89
C ILE A 40 -2.86 -38.84 6.92
N ASN A 41 -2.09 -38.23 6.02
CA ASN A 41 -1.89 -36.79 5.99
C ASN A 41 -2.63 -36.05 4.85
N GLY A 42 -3.35 -36.80 4.00
CA GLY A 42 -4.02 -36.27 2.82
C GLY A 42 -5.04 -35.16 3.14
N GLU A 43 -5.83 -35.37 4.18
CA GLU A 43 -6.79 -34.40 4.65
C GLU A 43 -6.11 -33.12 5.17
N SER A 44 -5.03 -33.25 5.93
CA SER A 44 -4.22 -32.14 6.41
C SER A 44 -3.57 -31.35 5.27
N TYR A 45 -3.06 -32.03 4.25
CA TYR A 45 -2.51 -31.36 3.06
C TYR A 45 -3.60 -30.67 2.22
N ALA A 46 -4.76 -31.32 2.07
CA ALA A 46 -5.89 -30.73 1.36
C ALA A 46 -6.43 -29.50 2.10
N THR A 47 -6.57 -29.57 3.43
CA THR A 47 -7.01 -28.45 4.27
C THR A 47 -6.02 -27.29 4.20
N ASN A 48 -4.72 -27.55 4.36
CA ASN A 48 -3.68 -26.51 4.26
C ASN A 48 -3.63 -25.88 2.86
N LEU A 49 -3.84 -26.67 1.80
CA LEU A 49 -3.92 -26.14 0.43
C LEU A 49 -5.15 -25.23 0.26
N THR A 50 -6.30 -25.68 0.77
CA THR A 50 -7.55 -24.92 0.71
C THR A 50 -7.46 -23.62 1.53
N GLU A 51 -6.86 -23.67 2.73
CA GLU A 51 -6.62 -22.47 3.54
C GLU A 51 -5.62 -21.51 2.87
N SER A 52 -4.60 -22.00 2.18
CA SER A 52 -3.63 -21.18 1.44
C SER A 52 -4.25 -20.48 0.21
N ILE A 53 -5.30 -21.05 -0.35
CA ILE A 53 -6.03 -20.52 -1.51
C ILE A 53 -7.16 -19.59 -1.07
N LYS A 54 -7.70 -19.77 0.14
CA LYS A 54 -8.79 -18.96 0.69
C LYS A 54 -8.24 -17.71 1.34
N LYS A 55 -8.60 -16.54 0.81
CA LYS A 55 -8.20 -15.25 1.34
C LYS A 55 -9.44 -14.46 1.76
N THR A 56 -9.46 -13.99 3.00
CA THR A 56 -10.47 -13.02 3.46
C THR A 56 -9.87 -11.62 3.42
N THR A 57 -10.54 -10.71 2.71
CA THR A 57 -10.15 -9.30 2.59
C THR A 57 -11.21 -8.46 3.30
N CYS A 58 -10.80 -7.49 4.10
CA CYS A 58 -11.72 -6.52 4.68
C CYS A 58 -12.13 -5.51 3.60
N VAL A 59 -13.43 -5.18 3.56
CA VAL A 59 -13.99 -4.14 2.70
C VAL A 59 -14.26 -2.92 3.58
N ALA A 60 -13.62 -1.80 3.26
CA ALA A 60 -13.77 -0.57 4.06
C ALA A 60 -15.21 -0.05 4.01
N ALA A 61 -15.71 0.40 5.14
CA ALA A 61 -17.00 1.09 5.22
C ALA A 61 -16.87 2.54 4.75
N THR A 62 -17.97 3.08 4.22
CA THR A 62 -18.08 4.50 3.93
C THR A 62 -18.21 5.27 5.24
N ARG A 63 -17.32 6.25 5.45
CA ARG A 63 -17.33 7.10 6.64
C ARG A 63 -18.56 8.01 6.65
N GLY A 64 -19.21 8.21 7.80
CA GLY A 64 -20.36 9.08 7.97
C GLY A 64 -20.07 10.53 7.58
N ARG A 65 -21.11 11.26 7.17
CA ARG A 65 -21.02 12.67 6.79
C ARG A 65 -21.06 13.58 8.01
N ILE A 66 -20.50 14.77 7.89
CA ILE A 66 -20.56 15.78 8.95
C ILE A 66 -21.32 16.98 8.41
N PHE A 67 -22.29 17.45 9.19
CA PHE A 67 -23.15 18.57 8.87
C PHE A 67 -23.07 19.65 9.94
N ASP A 68 -23.38 20.89 9.55
CA ASP A 68 -23.62 21.97 10.49
C ASP A 68 -25.02 21.84 11.16
N LYS A 69 -25.38 22.79 12.05
CA LYS A 69 -26.68 22.81 12.71
C LYS A 69 -27.87 22.96 11.77
N ASN A 70 -27.66 23.50 10.57
CA ASN A 70 -28.69 23.76 9.56
C ASN A 70 -28.76 22.63 8.50
N GLY A 71 -27.94 21.60 8.62
CA GLY A 71 -27.84 20.49 7.66
C GLY A 71 -26.96 20.81 6.45
N VAL A 72 -26.12 21.83 6.53
CA VAL A 72 -25.13 22.15 5.49
C VAL A 72 -23.98 21.14 5.59
N LEU A 73 -23.64 20.50 4.46
CA LEU A 73 -22.60 19.48 4.39
C LEU A 73 -21.21 20.11 4.60
N LEU A 74 -20.46 19.57 5.57
CA LEU A 74 -19.11 20.02 5.92
C LEU A 74 -18.02 19.01 5.55
N ALA A 75 -18.32 17.70 5.70
CA ALA A 75 -17.40 16.66 5.29
C ALA A 75 -18.17 15.45 4.74
N TYR A 76 -17.65 14.86 3.65
CA TYR A 76 -18.24 13.70 2.98
C TYR A 76 -17.18 12.82 2.36
N ASN A 77 -17.56 11.62 1.93
CA ASN A 77 -16.70 10.76 1.17
C ASN A 77 -17.05 10.85 -0.32
N GLU A 78 -16.04 11.06 -1.13
CA GLU A 78 -16.15 10.99 -2.57
C GLU A 78 -15.59 9.67 -3.06
N LEU A 79 -16.29 9.01 -3.98
CA LEU A 79 -15.79 7.81 -4.63
C LEU A 79 -14.72 8.24 -5.62
N ALA A 80 -13.54 7.68 -5.47
CA ALA A 80 -12.40 7.93 -6.34
C ALA A 80 -11.77 6.60 -6.75
N PHE A 81 -10.94 6.65 -7.77
CA PHE A 81 -10.16 5.50 -8.21
C PHE A 81 -8.69 5.70 -7.87
N ALA A 82 -8.06 4.64 -7.40
CA ALA A 82 -6.62 4.57 -7.21
C ALA A 82 -6.00 3.57 -8.17
N VAL A 83 -4.89 3.93 -8.75
CA VAL A 83 -4.05 3.03 -9.55
C VAL A 83 -3.00 2.43 -8.64
N LYS A 84 -2.96 1.12 -8.58
CA LYS A 84 -2.05 0.38 -7.71
C LYS A 84 -1.25 -0.64 -8.51
N ILE A 85 -0.07 -1.00 -7.99
CA ILE A 85 0.78 -2.04 -8.56
C ILE A 85 1.18 -3.07 -7.49
N SER A 86 1.20 -4.34 -7.88
CA SER A 86 1.66 -5.45 -7.04
C SER A 86 2.63 -6.34 -7.80
N ASP A 87 3.52 -7.02 -7.07
CA ASP A 87 4.42 -8.04 -7.64
C ASP A 87 3.71 -9.40 -7.64
N SER A 88 2.82 -9.62 -8.59
CA SER A 88 2.03 -10.85 -8.73
C SER A 88 2.56 -11.80 -9.81
N GLY A 89 3.69 -11.46 -10.46
CA GLY A 89 4.23 -12.23 -11.58
C GLY A 89 5.11 -13.41 -11.16
N THR A 90 5.17 -14.42 -12.03
CA THR A 90 6.17 -15.47 -11.98
C THR A 90 7.20 -15.19 -13.06
N TYR A 91 8.44 -14.89 -12.66
CA TYR A 91 9.51 -14.50 -13.55
C TYR A 91 10.60 -15.58 -13.62
N LYS A 92 11.25 -15.72 -14.77
CA LYS A 92 12.34 -16.69 -14.95
C LYS A 92 13.61 -16.28 -14.21
N ASP A 93 13.88 -14.96 -14.17
CA ASP A 93 15.03 -14.37 -13.51
C ASP A 93 14.71 -12.94 -13.03
N ASN A 94 15.64 -12.36 -12.29
CA ASN A 94 15.49 -11.01 -11.74
C ASN A 94 15.54 -9.91 -12.81
N ASP A 95 16.24 -10.13 -13.92
CA ASP A 95 16.38 -9.12 -14.97
C ASP A 95 15.06 -8.97 -15.73
N ILE A 96 14.40 -10.09 -16.06
CA ILE A 96 13.07 -10.09 -16.65
C ILE A 96 12.05 -9.47 -15.68
N LYS A 97 12.12 -9.81 -14.39
CA LYS A 97 11.28 -9.20 -13.35
C LYS A 97 11.44 -7.69 -13.32
N ASN A 98 12.68 -7.21 -13.26
CA ASN A 98 13.00 -5.80 -13.20
C ASN A 98 12.47 -5.07 -14.45
N ALA A 99 12.76 -5.58 -15.62
CA ALA A 99 12.31 -5.00 -16.88
C ALA A 99 10.77 -4.93 -16.96
N THR A 100 10.08 -6.02 -16.58
CA THR A 100 8.61 -6.08 -16.63
C THR A 100 7.96 -5.06 -15.70
N ILE A 101 8.38 -5.02 -14.42
CA ILE A 101 7.79 -4.12 -13.43
C ILE A 101 8.13 -2.65 -13.77
N ASN A 102 9.39 -2.34 -14.10
CA ASN A 102 9.80 -0.98 -14.43
C ASN A 102 9.04 -0.45 -15.66
N ASN A 103 8.87 -1.29 -16.68
CA ASN A 103 8.11 -0.92 -17.88
C ASN A 103 6.62 -0.71 -17.57
N ALA A 104 6.01 -1.59 -16.75
CA ALA A 104 4.62 -1.43 -16.34
C ALA A 104 4.40 -0.11 -15.57
N ILE A 105 5.29 0.22 -14.62
CA ILE A 105 5.22 1.49 -13.89
C ILE A 105 5.36 2.66 -14.86
N ASN A 106 6.38 2.67 -15.72
CA ASN A 106 6.60 3.77 -16.65
C ASN A 106 5.42 3.99 -17.62
N LYS A 107 4.88 2.91 -18.19
CA LYS A 107 3.69 3.00 -19.05
C LYS A 107 2.48 3.56 -18.29
N THR A 108 2.29 3.13 -17.06
CA THR A 108 1.22 3.65 -16.20
C THR A 108 1.38 5.14 -15.92
N LEU A 109 2.59 5.60 -15.59
CA LEU A 109 2.89 7.02 -15.36
C LEU A 109 2.63 7.85 -16.64
N ASN A 110 3.05 7.36 -17.81
CA ASN A 110 2.75 8.01 -19.08
C ASN A 110 1.25 8.17 -19.33
N ILE A 111 0.43 7.12 -19.08
CA ILE A 111 -1.02 7.19 -19.22
C ILE A 111 -1.61 8.24 -18.27
N ILE A 112 -1.17 8.27 -17.02
CA ILE A 112 -1.65 9.23 -16.02
C ILE A 112 -1.33 10.66 -16.44
N GLU A 113 -0.10 10.93 -16.91
CA GLU A 113 0.33 12.25 -17.39
C GLU A 113 -0.41 12.68 -18.67
N GLU A 114 -0.60 11.76 -19.63
CA GLU A 114 -1.35 12.02 -20.86
C GLU A 114 -2.81 12.44 -20.60
N LYS A 115 -3.43 11.88 -19.58
CA LYS A 115 -4.81 12.22 -19.17
C LYS A 115 -4.88 13.44 -18.26
N GLY A 116 -3.74 14.01 -17.84
CA GLY A 116 -3.64 15.19 -17.01
C GLY A 116 -3.85 14.93 -15.51
N ASP A 117 -3.86 13.68 -15.09
CA ASP A 117 -3.90 13.29 -13.68
C ASP A 117 -2.50 13.39 -13.06
N LYS A 118 -2.45 13.30 -11.72
CA LYS A 118 -1.22 13.39 -10.95
C LYS A 118 -0.96 12.08 -10.22
N TYR A 119 0.30 11.73 -10.06
CA TYR A 119 0.74 10.66 -9.18
C TYR A 119 1.39 11.22 -7.91
N SER A 120 1.34 10.45 -6.83
CA SER A 120 1.95 10.83 -5.55
C SER A 120 3.41 10.44 -5.56
N ASN A 121 4.30 11.37 -5.22
CA ASN A 121 5.71 11.06 -5.03
C ASN A 121 6.14 11.54 -3.64
N ASP A 122 6.19 10.61 -2.68
CA ASP A 122 6.64 10.85 -1.31
C ASP A 122 8.15 10.57 -1.14
N PHE A 123 8.86 10.33 -2.24
CA PHE A 123 10.28 10.02 -2.20
C PHE A 123 11.10 11.24 -1.78
N GLN A 124 12.03 11.05 -0.84
CA GLN A 124 12.79 12.16 -0.25
C GLN A 124 13.96 12.63 -1.13
N ILE A 125 13.86 12.43 -2.43
CA ILE A 125 14.74 12.98 -3.46
C ILE A 125 13.88 13.63 -4.53
N THR A 126 14.23 14.85 -4.94
CA THR A 126 13.62 15.55 -6.07
C THR A 126 14.64 15.74 -7.20
N CYS A 127 14.14 15.96 -8.40
CA CYS A 127 14.96 16.33 -9.55
C CYS A 127 14.61 17.75 -9.99
N GLU A 128 15.52 18.68 -9.78
CA GLU A 128 15.42 20.06 -10.23
C GLU A 128 16.53 20.37 -11.25
N ASN A 129 16.15 20.91 -12.39
CA ASN A 129 17.08 21.27 -13.49
C ASN A 129 18.02 20.11 -13.89
N GLY A 130 17.55 18.86 -13.84
CA GLY A 130 18.34 17.67 -14.19
C GLY A 130 19.33 17.22 -13.11
N SER A 131 19.26 17.78 -11.91
CA SER A 131 20.08 17.38 -10.77
C SER A 131 19.22 16.82 -9.64
N TYR A 132 19.61 15.65 -9.11
CA TYR A 132 18.94 15.04 -7.97
C TYR A 132 19.38 15.68 -6.65
N GLN A 133 18.43 16.03 -5.80
CA GLN A 133 18.67 16.66 -4.50
C GLN A 133 17.83 16.00 -3.41
N TYR A 134 18.40 15.90 -2.20
CA TYR A 134 17.64 15.46 -1.03
C TYR A 134 16.68 16.57 -0.57
N THR A 135 15.46 16.21 -0.26
CA THR A 135 14.46 17.12 0.36
C THR A 135 14.61 17.18 1.88
N VAL A 136 15.41 16.31 2.47
CA VAL A 136 15.64 16.18 3.90
C VAL A 136 17.12 16.32 4.25
N SER A 137 17.40 16.68 5.49
CA SER A 137 18.77 16.87 5.99
C SER A 137 18.96 16.32 7.41
N GLY A 138 20.22 16.26 7.87
CA GLY A 138 20.57 15.85 9.23
C GLY A 138 20.11 14.43 9.56
N ASN A 139 19.50 14.24 10.72
CA ASN A 139 19.07 12.91 11.19
C ASN A 139 17.95 12.29 10.30
N SER A 140 17.12 13.10 9.67
CA SER A 140 16.10 12.62 8.73
C SER A 140 16.73 12.03 7.48
N LEU A 141 17.80 12.66 6.96
CA LEU A 141 18.58 12.13 5.84
C LEU A 141 19.24 10.79 6.21
N LEU A 142 19.85 10.69 7.39
CA LEU A 142 20.46 9.42 7.83
C LEU A 142 19.45 8.28 7.98
N ARG A 143 18.23 8.59 8.43
CA ARG A 143 17.14 7.60 8.50
C ARG A 143 16.71 7.17 7.09
N PHE A 144 16.50 8.12 6.20
CA PHE A 144 16.18 7.84 4.82
C PHE A 144 17.26 6.99 4.13
N GLN A 145 18.55 7.33 4.31
CA GLN A 145 19.66 6.54 3.80
C GLN A 145 19.68 5.12 4.38
N ARG A 146 19.48 4.97 5.70
CA ARG A 146 19.35 3.66 6.35
C ARG A 146 18.28 2.79 5.69
N ASP A 147 17.08 3.35 5.50
CA ASP A 147 15.93 2.62 4.95
C ASP A 147 16.16 2.27 3.47
N THR A 148 16.73 3.19 2.70
CA THR A 148 17.01 3.00 1.27
C THR A 148 18.11 1.96 1.02
N TYR A 149 19.19 1.98 1.82
CA TYR A 149 20.25 0.97 1.73
C TYR A 149 19.88 -0.37 2.40
N GLY A 150 18.77 -0.42 3.16
CA GLY A 150 18.25 -1.62 3.79
C GLY A 150 19.06 -2.06 5.01
N THR A 151 19.71 -1.14 5.72
CA THR A 151 20.40 -1.42 6.98
C THR A 151 19.46 -1.30 8.18
N GLN A 152 19.68 -2.10 9.23
CA GLN A 152 18.78 -2.08 10.40
C GLN A 152 18.97 -0.83 11.27
N THR A 153 20.19 -0.31 11.34
CA THR A 153 20.52 0.86 12.16
C THR A 153 21.39 1.85 11.40
N ILE A 154 21.34 3.13 11.79
CA ILE A 154 22.19 4.19 11.22
C ILE A 154 23.69 3.89 11.43
N ALA A 155 24.03 3.19 12.51
CA ALA A 155 25.42 2.81 12.79
C ALA A 155 26.02 1.80 11.79
N GLN A 156 25.16 1.02 11.12
CA GLN A 156 25.57 0.05 10.10
C GLN A 156 25.81 0.69 8.71
N LEU A 157 25.39 1.94 8.51
CA LEU A 157 25.73 2.67 7.28
C LEU A 157 27.24 2.90 7.21
N SER A 158 27.84 2.58 6.06
CA SER A 158 29.24 2.95 5.79
C SER A 158 29.40 4.47 5.69
N ASP A 159 30.62 4.95 5.83
CA ASP A 159 30.91 6.39 5.70
C ASP A 159 30.63 6.89 4.26
N GLU A 160 30.81 6.04 3.27
CA GLU A 160 30.45 6.31 1.87
C GLU A 160 28.91 6.47 1.72
N GLN A 161 28.13 5.60 2.36
CA GLN A 161 26.66 5.66 2.33
C GLN A 161 26.12 6.92 3.03
N LYS A 162 26.70 7.29 4.18
CA LYS A 162 26.30 8.50 4.93
C LYS A 162 26.60 9.79 4.15
N ASN A 163 27.71 9.80 3.41
CA ASN A 163 28.17 10.97 2.66
C ASN A 163 27.75 10.93 1.17
N SER A 164 26.95 9.93 0.76
CA SER A 164 26.52 9.80 -0.63
C SER A 164 25.67 10.99 -1.06
N SER A 165 25.95 11.53 -2.24
CA SER A 165 25.04 12.48 -2.88
C SER A 165 23.76 11.82 -3.35
N ALA A 166 22.72 12.61 -3.57
CA ALA A 166 21.45 12.08 -4.11
C ALA A 166 21.66 11.36 -5.46
N SER A 167 22.50 11.89 -6.32
CA SER A 167 22.84 11.26 -7.62
C SER A 167 23.50 9.89 -7.43
N GLN A 168 24.49 9.78 -6.54
CA GLN A 168 25.15 8.49 -6.26
C GLN A 168 24.18 7.46 -5.69
N MET A 169 23.24 7.89 -4.84
CA MET A 169 22.19 7.01 -4.34
C MET A 169 21.29 6.52 -5.47
N ILE A 170 20.82 7.42 -6.35
CA ILE A 170 20.00 7.07 -7.50
C ILE A 170 20.74 6.10 -8.43
N ASP A 171 22.02 6.32 -8.73
CA ASP A 171 22.81 5.41 -9.57
C ASP A 171 22.93 4.01 -8.96
N SER A 172 23.11 3.92 -7.65
CA SER A 172 23.12 2.65 -6.91
C SER A 172 21.80 1.92 -6.99
N LEU A 173 20.67 2.65 -6.84
CA LEU A 173 19.33 2.08 -6.90
C LEU A 173 18.94 1.70 -8.34
N CYS A 174 19.32 2.49 -9.34
CA CYS A 174 19.15 2.16 -10.75
C CYS A 174 19.89 0.84 -11.09
N SER A 175 21.12 0.68 -10.62
CA SER A 175 21.86 -0.57 -10.78
C SER A 175 21.19 -1.75 -10.08
N ARG A 176 20.67 -1.55 -8.85
CA ARG A 176 19.97 -2.59 -8.08
C ARG A 176 18.70 -3.08 -8.77
N TYR A 177 17.93 -2.17 -9.36
CA TYR A 177 16.62 -2.47 -9.97
C TYR A 177 16.65 -2.56 -11.49
N GLY A 178 17.83 -2.50 -12.12
CA GLY A 178 17.98 -2.59 -13.57
C GLY A 178 17.27 -1.45 -14.32
N ILE A 179 17.35 -0.22 -13.80
CA ILE A 179 16.72 0.96 -14.38
C ILE A 179 17.74 1.66 -15.29
N ASN A 180 17.43 1.76 -16.58
CA ASN A 180 18.21 2.53 -17.51
C ASN A 180 17.75 3.99 -17.52
N GLN A 181 18.49 4.89 -16.90
CA GLN A 181 18.14 6.31 -16.79
C GLN A 181 17.99 7.02 -18.15
N GLN A 182 18.50 6.45 -19.25
CA GLN A 182 18.36 7.04 -20.57
C GLN A 182 17.01 6.74 -21.24
N GLU A 183 16.29 5.73 -20.73
CA GLU A 183 14.98 5.30 -21.26
C GLU A 183 13.80 5.99 -20.60
N TYR A 184 14.02 6.59 -19.42
CA TYR A 184 12.97 7.16 -18.58
C TYR A 184 13.22 8.63 -18.27
N THR A 185 12.17 9.40 -18.04
CA THR A 185 12.34 10.78 -17.52
C THR A 185 12.90 10.73 -16.09
N PRO A 186 13.63 11.76 -15.64
CA PRO A 186 14.14 11.77 -14.27
C PRO A 186 13.07 11.63 -13.19
N GLN A 187 11.88 12.17 -13.43
CA GLN A 187 10.73 12.04 -12.53
C GLN A 187 10.23 10.58 -12.48
N HIS A 188 10.12 9.93 -13.65
CA HIS A 188 9.74 8.51 -13.71
C HIS A 188 10.78 7.61 -13.06
N VAL A 189 12.08 7.91 -13.21
CA VAL A 189 13.14 7.19 -12.49
C VAL A 189 12.93 7.25 -10.99
N LEU A 190 12.63 8.43 -10.43
CA LEU A 190 12.36 8.59 -9.00
C LEU A 190 11.15 7.78 -8.55
N GLU A 191 10.06 7.81 -9.31
CA GLU A 191 8.83 7.08 -8.95
C GLU A 191 9.01 5.56 -9.08
N ILE A 192 9.69 5.09 -10.13
CA ILE A 192 10.03 3.67 -10.26
C ILE A 192 10.87 3.21 -9.06
N ILE A 193 11.89 3.97 -8.67
CA ILE A 193 12.74 3.67 -7.50
C ILE A 193 11.89 3.63 -6.22
N ASN A 194 11.04 4.63 -5.99
CA ASN A 194 10.16 4.72 -4.82
C ASN A 194 9.29 3.46 -4.69
N LEU A 195 8.56 3.12 -5.73
CA LEU A 195 7.69 1.93 -5.76
C LEU A 195 8.50 0.63 -5.60
N ARG A 196 9.67 0.52 -6.23
CA ARG A 196 10.56 -0.63 -6.10
C ARG A 196 11.11 -0.81 -4.68
N LEU A 197 11.41 0.29 -3.99
CA LEU A 197 11.83 0.25 -2.59
C LEU A 197 10.68 -0.23 -1.69
N LEU A 198 9.47 0.30 -1.87
CA LEU A 198 8.28 -0.14 -1.14
C LEU A 198 7.99 -1.63 -1.36
N MET A 199 8.07 -2.10 -2.59
CA MET A 199 7.94 -3.52 -2.93
C MET A 199 9.03 -4.38 -2.28
N SER A 200 10.27 -3.91 -2.30
CA SER A 200 11.42 -4.62 -1.71
C SER A 200 11.32 -4.74 -0.19
N ALA A 201 10.89 -3.68 0.48
CA ALA A 201 10.67 -3.66 1.93
C ALA A 201 9.59 -4.68 2.36
N ASN A 202 8.63 -4.97 1.49
CA ASN A 202 7.52 -5.89 1.73
C ASN A 202 7.66 -7.22 0.93
N SER A 203 8.88 -7.63 0.60
CA SER A 203 9.16 -8.79 -0.26
C SER A 203 8.59 -10.13 0.24
N TYR A 204 8.29 -10.25 1.53
CA TYR A 204 7.64 -11.42 2.12
C TYR A 204 6.14 -11.53 1.75
N ASN A 205 5.50 -10.41 1.42
CA ASN A 205 4.09 -10.32 1.04
C ASN A 205 3.97 -9.78 -0.39
N ARG A 206 4.23 -10.60 -1.39
CA ARG A 206 4.23 -10.20 -2.82
C ARG A 206 2.90 -9.63 -3.32
N TYR A 207 1.81 -9.91 -2.62
CA TYR A 207 0.46 -9.51 -3.00
C TYR A 207 0.02 -8.17 -2.41
N ILE A 208 0.90 -7.47 -1.69
CA ILE A 208 0.61 -6.12 -1.25
C ILE A 208 0.69 -5.21 -2.47
N SER A 209 -0.40 -4.49 -2.72
CA SER A 209 -0.45 -3.46 -3.76
C SER A 209 0.03 -2.12 -3.21
N PHE A 210 0.80 -1.41 -4.02
CA PHE A 210 1.32 -0.07 -3.73
C PHE A 210 0.64 0.93 -4.65
N THR A 211 0.24 2.07 -4.10
CA THR A 211 -0.47 3.10 -4.84
C THR A 211 0.51 3.88 -5.70
N ILE A 212 0.22 3.98 -7.00
CA ILE A 212 0.92 4.84 -7.97
C ILE A 212 0.26 6.22 -7.98
N ALA A 213 -1.07 6.26 -8.09
CA ALA A 213 -1.83 7.49 -8.12
C ALA A 213 -3.18 7.33 -7.41
N ASN A 214 -3.59 8.38 -6.75
CA ASN A 214 -4.91 8.52 -6.14
C ASN A 214 -5.75 9.52 -6.94
N GLU A 215 -7.07 9.44 -6.79
CA GLU A 215 -8.01 10.39 -7.40
C GLU A 215 -7.86 10.49 -8.93
N VAL A 216 -7.60 9.37 -9.61
CA VAL A 216 -7.49 9.38 -11.07
C VAL A 216 -8.86 9.50 -11.73
N SER A 217 -8.90 10.16 -12.88
CA SER A 217 -10.12 10.37 -13.68
C SER A 217 -10.61 9.06 -14.32
N ASP A 218 -11.91 9.03 -14.65
CA ASP A 218 -12.51 7.91 -15.40
C ASP A 218 -11.81 7.63 -16.74
N GLN A 219 -11.23 8.67 -17.35
CA GLN A 219 -10.47 8.53 -18.61
C GLN A 219 -9.17 7.76 -18.39
N THR A 220 -8.46 8.04 -17.30
CA THR A 220 -7.27 7.28 -16.89
C THR A 220 -7.61 5.85 -16.55
N VAL A 221 -8.70 5.64 -15.81
CA VAL A 221 -9.20 4.29 -15.49
C VAL A 221 -9.47 3.49 -16.76
N ALA A 222 -10.22 4.06 -17.70
CA ALA A 222 -10.52 3.40 -18.97
C ALA A 222 -9.25 3.06 -19.77
N ALA A 223 -8.29 4.01 -19.85
CA ALA A 223 -7.04 3.79 -20.56
C ALA A 223 -6.16 2.69 -19.91
N ILE A 224 -6.12 2.61 -18.58
CA ILE A 224 -5.38 1.57 -17.86
C ILE A 224 -6.04 0.20 -18.08
N LEU A 225 -7.37 0.12 -18.01
CA LEU A 225 -8.10 -1.13 -18.23
C LEU A 225 -7.95 -1.64 -19.67
N GLU A 226 -7.94 -0.73 -20.65
CA GLU A 226 -7.71 -1.05 -22.07
C GLU A 226 -6.31 -1.64 -22.30
N ASN A 227 -5.30 -1.14 -21.59
CA ASN A 227 -3.92 -1.58 -21.71
C ASN A 227 -3.51 -2.63 -20.65
N SER A 228 -4.46 -3.25 -19.95
CA SER A 228 -4.20 -4.16 -18.82
C SER A 228 -3.29 -5.33 -19.17
N ASP A 229 -3.30 -5.84 -20.41
CA ASP A 229 -2.44 -6.92 -20.87
C ASP A 229 -0.94 -6.54 -20.88
N GLU A 230 -0.63 -5.25 -21.04
CA GLU A 230 0.72 -4.72 -21.06
C GLU A 230 1.17 -4.17 -19.70
N LEU A 231 0.23 -3.97 -18.79
CA LEU A 231 0.45 -3.37 -17.47
C LEU A 231 0.49 -4.45 -16.36
N ALA A 232 1.51 -5.32 -16.43
CA ALA A 232 1.66 -6.44 -15.52
C ALA A 232 1.64 -6.00 -14.04
N GLY A 233 0.67 -6.52 -13.28
CA GLY A 233 0.51 -6.24 -11.85
C GLY A 233 -0.16 -4.90 -11.51
N VAL A 234 -0.53 -4.10 -12.49
CA VAL A 234 -1.26 -2.86 -12.28
C VAL A 234 -2.77 -3.16 -12.18
N THR A 235 -3.41 -2.58 -11.20
CA THR A 235 -4.84 -2.71 -10.92
C THR A 235 -5.45 -1.34 -10.62
N VAL A 236 -6.73 -1.20 -10.90
CA VAL A 236 -7.52 -0.04 -10.49
C VAL A 236 -8.45 -0.47 -9.37
N GLU A 237 -8.39 0.23 -8.25
CA GLU A 237 -9.24 -0.03 -7.10
C GLU A 237 -10.09 1.21 -6.78
N GLN A 238 -11.35 0.97 -6.42
CA GLN A 238 -12.23 2.00 -5.90
C GLN A 238 -11.84 2.29 -4.45
N GLN A 239 -11.76 3.57 -4.10
CA GLN A 239 -11.52 4.02 -2.73
C GLN A 239 -12.38 5.23 -2.42
N TYR A 240 -12.64 5.44 -1.13
CA TYR A 240 -13.35 6.63 -0.67
C TYR A 240 -12.34 7.64 -0.13
N ILE A 241 -12.42 8.86 -0.67
CA ILE A 241 -11.58 9.98 -0.23
C ILE A 241 -12.41 10.94 0.58
N ARG A 242 -11.87 11.36 1.73
CA ARG A 242 -12.53 12.33 2.60
C ARG A 242 -12.38 13.72 2.03
N LYS A 243 -13.50 14.38 1.73
CA LYS A 243 -13.55 15.77 1.23
C LYS A 243 -14.16 16.67 2.30
N TYR A 244 -13.60 17.86 2.41
CA TYR A 244 -14.05 18.88 3.37
C TYR A 244 -14.51 20.12 2.60
N VAL A 245 -15.77 20.48 2.78
CA VAL A 245 -16.35 21.69 2.18
C VAL A 245 -15.97 22.88 3.05
N ASP A 246 -15.54 23.97 2.40
CA ASP A 246 -15.18 25.20 3.10
C ASP A 246 -14.16 25.01 4.25
N SER A 247 -13.19 24.11 4.04
CA SER A 247 -12.22 23.67 5.04
C SER A 247 -11.47 24.83 5.73
N VAL A 248 -11.22 25.93 5.04
CA VAL A 248 -10.53 27.12 5.58
C VAL A 248 -11.22 27.66 6.84
N TYR A 249 -12.55 27.61 6.90
CA TYR A 249 -13.33 28.19 7.99
C TYR A 249 -13.51 27.25 9.19
N CYS A 250 -13.39 25.93 8.99
CA CYS A 250 -13.71 24.94 10.02
C CYS A 250 -12.62 23.88 10.24
N SER A 251 -11.45 23.98 9.63
CA SER A 251 -10.38 22.98 9.71
C SER A 251 -9.98 22.60 11.14
N GLN A 252 -9.89 23.56 12.04
CA GLN A 252 -9.52 23.33 13.45
C GLN A 252 -10.59 22.53 14.22
N ILE A 253 -11.87 22.65 13.80
CA ILE A 253 -13.01 21.96 14.43
C ILE A 253 -13.17 20.58 13.82
N LEU A 254 -13.21 20.50 12.50
CA LEU A 254 -13.41 19.24 11.78
C LEU A 254 -12.21 18.28 11.97
N GLY A 255 -11.01 18.82 11.90
CA GLY A 255 -9.79 18.01 11.86
C GLY A 255 -9.56 17.38 10.49
N TYR A 256 -8.87 16.26 10.47
CA TYR A 256 -8.55 15.53 9.23
C TYR A 256 -8.43 14.04 9.50
N THR A 257 -8.46 13.26 8.44
CA THR A 257 -8.26 11.81 8.48
C THR A 257 -6.87 11.45 7.94
N GLY A 258 -6.34 10.33 8.39
CA GLY A 258 -5.05 9.80 7.91
C GLY A 258 -4.84 8.36 8.33
N THR A 259 -3.81 7.74 7.78
CA THR A 259 -3.48 6.33 8.10
C THR A 259 -3.15 6.18 9.58
N VAL A 260 -3.67 5.13 10.20
CA VAL A 260 -3.46 4.82 11.60
C VAL A 260 -1.98 4.59 11.91
N SER A 261 -1.48 5.16 13.00
CA SER A 261 -0.13 4.87 13.52
C SER A 261 -0.15 3.61 14.40
N THR A 262 1.02 3.02 14.64
CA THR A 262 1.14 1.81 15.49
C THR A 262 0.65 2.04 16.92
N THR A 263 0.83 3.25 17.46
CA THR A 263 0.36 3.62 18.79
C THR A 263 -1.14 3.82 18.86
N GLU A 264 -1.73 4.49 17.87
CA GLU A 264 -3.19 4.67 17.75
C GLU A 264 -3.89 3.33 17.53
N LEU A 265 -3.30 2.47 16.69
CA LEU A 265 -3.85 1.15 16.40
C LEU A 265 -3.98 0.31 17.67
N ALA A 266 -3.01 0.35 18.58
CA ALA A 266 -3.10 -0.37 19.85
C ALA A 266 -4.32 0.08 20.66
N THR A 267 -4.53 1.38 20.77
CA THR A 267 -5.68 1.96 21.50
C THR A 267 -7.03 1.66 20.81
N LEU A 268 -7.07 1.78 19.47
CA LEU A 268 -8.29 1.51 18.71
C LEU A 268 -8.68 0.03 18.73
N LYS A 269 -7.70 -0.88 18.71
CA LYS A 269 -7.93 -2.32 18.82
C LYS A 269 -8.51 -2.76 20.18
N GLU A 270 -8.23 -2.03 21.24
CA GLU A 270 -8.88 -2.26 22.55
C GLU A 270 -10.40 -1.98 22.49
N GLN A 271 -10.79 -1.03 21.65
CA GLN A 271 -12.20 -0.64 21.47
C GLN A 271 -12.89 -1.48 20.39
N ASN A 272 -12.20 -1.73 19.28
CA ASN A 272 -12.71 -2.51 18.17
C ASN A 272 -11.54 -3.26 17.49
N SER A 273 -11.57 -4.60 17.56
CA SER A 273 -10.51 -5.48 17.03
C SER A 273 -10.42 -5.49 15.50
N SER A 274 -11.37 -4.89 14.78
CA SER A 274 -11.41 -4.85 13.31
C SER A 274 -10.44 -3.85 12.68
N TYR A 275 -9.79 -2.98 13.47
CA TYR A 275 -8.82 -2.04 12.94
C TYR A 275 -7.53 -2.73 12.47
N GLU A 276 -7.01 -2.30 11.33
CA GLU A 276 -5.80 -2.80 10.68
C GLU A 276 -4.79 -1.67 10.41
N ASN A 277 -3.53 -2.03 10.13
CA ASN A 277 -2.43 -1.07 9.95
C ASN A 277 -2.64 -0.04 8.82
N ASN A 278 -3.50 -0.35 7.85
CA ASN A 278 -3.73 0.49 6.68
C ASN A 278 -5.04 1.30 6.76
N ASP A 279 -5.73 1.26 7.90
CA ASP A 279 -6.98 1.98 8.07
C ASP A 279 -6.77 3.49 8.12
N VAL A 280 -7.73 4.20 7.57
CA VAL A 280 -7.82 5.65 7.65
C VAL A 280 -8.73 6.01 8.81
N VAL A 281 -8.19 6.75 9.78
CA VAL A 281 -8.86 7.17 11.01
C VAL A 281 -8.80 8.67 11.19
N GLY A 282 -9.65 9.23 12.03
CA GLY A 282 -9.59 10.63 12.40
C GLY A 282 -8.36 10.95 13.24
N LYS A 283 -7.60 11.97 12.85
CA LYS A 283 -6.34 12.40 13.48
C LYS A 283 -6.51 13.57 14.44
N ALA A 284 -7.50 14.37 14.22
CA ALA A 284 -7.76 15.57 15.02
C ALA A 284 -9.24 15.96 14.98
N GLY A 285 -9.66 16.85 15.88
CA GLY A 285 -10.98 17.49 15.89
C GLY A 285 -12.15 16.49 16.01
N ILE A 286 -13.25 16.80 15.34
CA ILE A 286 -14.46 15.99 15.30
C ILE A 286 -14.18 14.62 14.64
N GLU A 287 -13.37 14.59 13.60
CA GLU A 287 -12.99 13.33 12.95
C GLU A 287 -12.40 12.34 13.95
N GLN A 288 -11.53 12.78 14.86
CA GLN A 288 -10.96 11.94 15.90
C GLN A 288 -11.93 11.63 17.05
N SER A 289 -12.60 12.66 17.55
CA SER A 289 -13.45 12.51 18.74
C SER A 289 -14.70 11.67 18.48
N MET A 290 -15.20 11.66 17.23
CA MET A 290 -16.37 10.90 16.79
C MET A 290 -15.99 9.71 15.88
N GLU A 291 -14.73 9.21 16.01
CA GLU A 291 -14.23 8.09 15.19
C GLU A 291 -15.17 6.88 15.22
N GLN A 292 -15.67 6.49 16.40
CA GLN A 292 -16.55 5.32 16.55
C GLN A 292 -17.86 5.46 15.80
N GLU A 293 -18.41 6.67 15.76
CA GLU A 293 -19.67 6.95 15.07
C GLU A 293 -19.44 7.07 13.55
N LEU A 294 -18.36 7.73 13.16
CA LEU A 294 -18.07 8.04 11.76
C LEU A 294 -17.52 6.84 10.97
N SER A 295 -16.72 5.94 11.58
CA SER A 295 -15.98 4.90 10.86
C SER A 295 -16.82 3.81 10.22
N GLY A 296 -18.03 3.54 10.77
CA GLY A 296 -18.89 2.46 10.31
C GLY A 296 -18.38 1.05 10.66
N GLU A 297 -19.04 0.05 10.10
CA GLU A 297 -18.67 -1.37 10.26
C GLU A 297 -18.12 -1.91 8.96
N LYS A 298 -16.89 -2.44 9.00
CA LYS A 298 -16.26 -3.06 7.82
C LYS A 298 -17.02 -4.28 7.34
N GLY A 299 -17.08 -4.45 6.02
CA GLY A 299 -17.47 -5.68 5.39
C GLY A 299 -16.31 -6.66 5.29
N SER A 300 -16.60 -7.87 4.85
CA SER A 300 -15.60 -8.89 4.55
C SER A 300 -15.92 -9.58 3.23
N LYS A 301 -14.88 -9.88 2.48
CA LYS A 301 -14.98 -10.64 1.24
C LYS A 301 -14.00 -11.80 1.28
N THR A 302 -14.53 -13.01 1.26
CA THR A 302 -13.75 -14.23 1.23
C THR A 302 -13.69 -14.75 -0.18
N VAL A 303 -12.50 -14.90 -0.72
CA VAL A 303 -12.25 -15.28 -2.10
C VAL A 303 -11.30 -16.46 -2.19
N TYR A 304 -11.44 -17.28 -3.24
CA TYR A 304 -10.37 -18.15 -3.68
C TYR A 304 -9.42 -17.37 -4.60
N VAL A 305 -8.13 -17.55 -4.35
CA VAL A 305 -7.07 -16.99 -5.20
C VAL A 305 -6.23 -18.10 -5.80
N ASP A 306 -5.78 -17.91 -7.04
CA ASP A 306 -4.84 -18.84 -7.68
C ASP A 306 -3.42 -18.66 -7.11
N THR A 307 -2.48 -19.45 -7.60
CA THR A 307 -1.06 -19.39 -7.18
C THR A 307 -0.39 -18.06 -7.52
N VAL A 308 -1.02 -17.23 -8.34
CA VAL A 308 -0.57 -15.90 -8.76
C VAL A 308 -1.32 -14.80 -8.00
N GLY A 309 -2.27 -15.15 -7.14
CA GLY A 309 -3.04 -14.22 -6.31
C GLY A 309 -4.27 -13.61 -6.99
N ARG A 310 -4.66 -14.09 -8.19
CA ARG A 310 -5.88 -13.65 -8.87
C ARG A 310 -7.11 -14.30 -8.25
N ILE A 311 -8.16 -13.51 -8.04
CA ILE A 311 -9.44 -13.99 -7.54
C ILE A 311 -10.06 -14.90 -8.59
N THR A 312 -10.32 -16.15 -8.23
CA THR A 312 -10.97 -17.14 -9.09
C THR A 312 -12.45 -17.30 -8.75
N GLU A 313 -12.82 -17.16 -7.49
CA GLU A 313 -14.19 -17.32 -7.02
C GLU A 313 -14.41 -16.49 -5.74
N VAL A 314 -15.61 -15.93 -5.59
CA VAL A 314 -16.06 -15.28 -4.36
C VAL A 314 -16.89 -16.27 -3.57
N LEU A 315 -16.46 -16.60 -2.34
CA LEU A 315 -17.11 -17.58 -1.49
C LEU A 315 -18.18 -16.98 -0.60
N ASP A 316 -17.86 -15.83 -0.01
CA ASP A 316 -18.71 -15.14 0.93
C ASP A 316 -18.41 -13.65 0.88
N GLU A 317 -19.44 -12.82 0.95
CA GLU A 317 -19.33 -11.38 0.92
C GLU A 317 -20.32 -10.77 1.91
N THR A 318 -19.81 -10.02 2.88
CA THR A 318 -20.60 -9.24 3.81
C THR A 318 -20.42 -7.77 3.49
N ASP A 319 -21.52 -7.10 3.15
CA ASP A 319 -21.47 -5.68 2.81
C ASP A 319 -21.06 -4.82 4.02
N PRO A 320 -20.23 -3.80 3.80
CA PRO A 320 -19.89 -2.84 4.85
C PRO A 320 -21.10 -1.96 5.19
N LYS A 321 -21.22 -1.57 6.46
CA LYS A 321 -22.21 -0.60 6.89
C LYS A 321 -21.58 0.77 7.05
N ALA A 322 -22.18 1.77 6.38
CA ALA A 322 -21.74 3.16 6.50
C ALA A 322 -21.77 3.65 7.94
N GLY A 323 -20.86 4.54 8.29
CA GLY A 323 -20.85 5.24 9.57
C GLY A 323 -22.05 6.18 9.72
N ASN A 324 -22.33 6.56 10.96
CA ASN A 324 -23.40 7.48 11.29
C ASN A 324 -23.07 8.92 10.89
N ASP A 325 -24.05 9.66 10.41
CA ASP A 325 -23.92 11.09 10.13
C ASP A 325 -23.88 11.89 11.44
N VAL A 326 -23.01 12.88 11.51
CA VAL A 326 -22.82 13.72 12.69
C VAL A 326 -23.27 15.15 12.38
N TYR A 327 -24.12 15.69 13.24
CA TYR A 327 -24.59 17.07 13.17
C TYR A 327 -23.93 17.91 14.25
N LEU A 328 -23.25 18.97 13.84
CA LEU A 328 -22.58 19.90 14.74
C LEU A 328 -23.53 21.00 15.19
N THR A 329 -23.19 21.67 16.29
CA THR A 329 -23.94 22.83 16.79
C THR A 329 -23.49 24.14 16.17
N ILE A 330 -22.42 24.14 15.35
CA ILE A 330 -21.92 25.33 14.66
C ILE A 330 -22.79 25.68 13.46
N ASP A 331 -22.72 26.96 13.05
CA ASP A 331 -23.31 27.53 11.86
C ASP A 331 -22.19 27.96 10.91
N ILE A 332 -22.06 27.30 9.78
CA ILE A 332 -20.97 27.56 8.86
C ILE A 332 -21.01 28.97 8.24
N GLU A 333 -22.21 29.51 7.99
CA GLU A 333 -22.36 30.86 7.44
C GLU A 333 -21.95 31.93 8.46
N LEU A 334 -22.26 31.72 9.74
CA LEU A 334 -21.79 32.58 10.81
C LEU A 334 -20.26 32.48 10.94
N GLN A 335 -19.72 31.30 10.86
CA GLN A 335 -18.26 31.05 10.92
C GLN A 335 -17.53 31.80 9.80
N LYS A 336 -18.02 31.71 8.56
CA LYS A 336 -17.47 32.45 7.42
C LYS A 336 -17.47 33.98 7.65
N LYS A 337 -18.60 34.51 8.14
CA LYS A 337 -18.71 35.92 8.41
C LYS A 337 -17.74 36.39 9.48
N ILE A 338 -17.58 35.64 10.56
CA ILE A 338 -16.63 35.94 11.64
C ILE A 338 -15.18 35.89 11.11
N TYR A 339 -14.84 34.80 10.37
CA TYR A 339 -13.51 34.68 9.79
C TYR A 339 -13.16 35.87 8.90
N ASN A 340 -14.02 36.21 7.94
CA ASN A 340 -13.80 37.35 7.04
C ASN A 340 -13.70 38.67 7.78
N ALA A 341 -14.54 38.90 8.81
CA ALA A 341 -14.47 40.12 9.62
C ALA A 341 -13.14 40.23 10.39
N ILE A 342 -12.61 39.12 10.90
CA ILE A 342 -11.29 39.11 11.56
C ILE A 342 -10.19 39.36 10.53
N GLU A 343 -10.26 38.78 9.34
CA GLU A 343 -9.29 38.99 8.27
C GLU A 343 -9.26 40.43 7.80
N ASP A 344 -10.43 41.02 7.55
CA ASP A 344 -10.58 42.44 7.17
C ASP A 344 -9.98 43.38 8.22
N GLU A 345 -10.24 43.13 9.51
CA GLU A 345 -9.70 43.94 10.60
C GLU A 345 -8.17 43.78 10.71
N LEU A 346 -7.64 42.56 10.58
CA LEU A 346 -6.19 42.33 10.55
C LEU A 346 -5.52 43.05 9.38
N VAL A 347 -6.09 43.01 8.19
CA VAL A 347 -5.61 43.76 7.02
C VAL A 347 -5.61 45.25 7.30
N SER A 348 -6.69 45.79 7.90
CA SER A 348 -6.80 47.22 8.29
C SER A 348 -5.70 47.63 9.27
N ILE A 349 -5.48 46.84 10.34
CA ILE A 349 -4.44 47.10 11.34
C ILE A 349 -3.05 47.05 10.70
N ILE A 350 -2.76 46.07 9.87
CA ILE A 350 -1.47 45.95 9.20
C ILE A 350 -1.24 47.12 8.25
N SER A 351 -2.24 47.48 7.45
CA SER A 351 -2.15 48.61 6.52
C SER A 351 -1.91 49.94 7.22
N SER A 352 -2.58 50.18 8.35
CA SER A 352 -2.41 51.41 9.14
C SER A 352 -1.01 51.48 9.77
N ASN A 353 -0.45 50.36 10.21
CA ASN A 353 0.90 50.30 10.77
C ASN A 353 2.01 50.41 9.72
N LEU A 354 1.79 49.92 8.51
CA LEU A 354 2.73 50.10 7.39
C LEU A 354 2.82 51.52 6.91
N THR A 355 1.71 52.28 6.94
CA THR A 355 1.68 53.70 6.60
C THR A 355 2.37 54.59 7.65
N SER A 356 2.49 54.14 8.89
CA SER A 356 3.15 54.90 9.97
C SER A 356 4.68 54.68 10.08
N GLY A 357 5.30 53.90 9.20
CA GLY A 357 6.76 53.92 8.91
C GLY A 357 7.70 53.34 9.97
N THR A 358 7.27 52.52 10.90
CA THR A 358 8.13 52.12 12.03
C THR A 358 8.34 50.62 12.27
N THR A 359 7.76 49.70 11.51
CA THR A 359 8.09 48.28 11.73
C THR A 359 7.89 47.45 10.47
N THR A 360 8.95 46.80 10.01
CA THR A 360 8.87 45.73 9.01
C THR A 360 8.28 44.51 9.71
N VAL A 361 6.99 44.26 9.52
CA VAL A 361 6.38 42.99 9.97
C VAL A 361 6.63 41.93 8.90
N SER A 362 7.38 40.91 9.26
CA SER A 362 7.60 39.76 8.38
C SER A 362 6.31 38.93 8.26
N TYR A 363 5.76 38.84 7.06
CA TYR A 363 4.52 38.09 6.74
C TYR A 363 4.64 36.58 6.79
N THR A 364 5.76 36.04 7.23
CA THR A 364 6.04 34.59 7.19
C THR A 364 5.14 33.71 8.08
N HIS A 365 4.27 34.31 8.90
CA HIS A 365 3.39 33.57 9.81
C HIS A 365 1.89 33.65 9.50
N LEU A 366 1.48 34.36 8.43
CA LEU A 366 0.07 34.48 8.05
C LEU A 366 -0.37 33.58 6.88
N THR A 367 0.54 32.86 6.26
CA THR A 367 0.17 31.80 5.33
C THR A 367 -0.05 30.53 6.13
N LEU A 368 -1.30 30.22 6.45
CA LEU A 368 -1.70 28.87 6.83
C LEU A 368 -1.22 27.90 5.74
N PRO A 369 -0.61 26.77 6.10
CA PRO A 369 -0.24 25.78 5.10
C PRO A 369 -1.52 25.31 4.41
N THR A 370 -1.66 25.66 3.14
CA THR A 370 -2.60 25.01 2.24
C THR A 370 -2.02 23.67 1.88
N THR A 371 -2.45 22.62 2.55
CA THR A 371 -2.26 21.22 2.14
C THR A 371 -3.53 20.71 1.53
#